data_adc456e2f03106548aea01a71f5df836
#
_entry.id   adc456e2f03106548aea01a71f5df836
#
_cell.length_a   1.000
_cell.length_b   1.000
_cell.length_c   1.000
_cell.angle_alpha   90.00
_cell.angle_beta   90.00
_cell.angle_gamma   90.00
#
_symmetry.space_group_name_H-M   'P 1'
#
loop_
_entity.id
_entity.type
_entity.pdbx_description
1 polymer ?
#
loop_
_entity_poly.entity_id
_entity_poly.type
_entity_poly.pdbx_seq_one_letter_code
_entity_poly.pdbx_strand_id
1 'polypeptide(L)'
;MDYTCHDIAKMIDHSLLRPELTDEDIIQGCEIAKKYNVASVCCRPSDVSIAKKILQGSDVKVGAVIGFPHGSHKTETKIFEAEQAIQDGAVE
;
A
#
# COMPACT_ATOMS: atom_id res chain seq x y z
N MET A 1 -19.92 15.76 -17.42
CA MET A 1 -19.40 15.72 -16.05
C MET A 1 -17.90 15.90 -16.10
N ASP A 2 -17.41 16.87 -15.40
CA ASP A 2 -15.99 17.23 -15.45
C ASP A 2 -15.25 16.68 -14.25
N TYR A 3 -14.12 16.00 -14.50
CA TYR A 3 -13.23 15.50 -13.46
C TYR A 3 -11.90 16.23 -13.55
N THR A 4 -11.36 16.61 -12.42
CA THR A 4 -10.02 17.17 -12.34
C THR A 4 -8.99 16.05 -12.23
N CYS A 5 -7.69 16.39 -12.44
CA CYS A 5 -6.61 15.43 -12.19
C CYS A 5 -6.64 14.94 -10.74
N HIS A 6 -6.97 15.81 -9.80
CA HIS A 6 -7.07 15.45 -8.38
C HIS A 6 -8.17 14.40 -8.16
N ASP A 7 -9.34 14.58 -8.80
CA ASP A 7 -10.44 13.63 -8.67
C ASP A 7 -10.04 12.23 -9.16
N ILE A 8 -9.33 12.18 -10.28
CA ILE A 8 -8.89 10.92 -10.85
C ILE A 8 -7.78 10.28 -10.01
N ALA A 9 -6.82 11.09 -9.55
CA ALA A 9 -5.76 10.59 -8.68
C ALA A 9 -6.34 9.93 -7.43
N LYS A 10 -7.42 10.49 -6.89
CA LYS A 10 -8.07 9.97 -5.68
C LYS A 10 -8.79 8.63 -5.91
N MET A 11 -8.83 8.15 -7.13
CA MET A 11 -9.37 6.83 -7.48
C MET A 11 -8.28 5.77 -7.66
N ILE A 12 -7.00 6.14 -7.55
CA ILE A 12 -5.87 5.26 -7.85
C ILE A 12 -5.36 4.57 -6.60
N ASP A 13 -5.26 3.24 -6.67
CA ASP A 13 -4.47 2.46 -5.72
C ASP A 13 -3.08 2.30 -6.33
N HIS A 14 -2.11 3.02 -5.78
CA HIS A 14 -0.75 3.02 -6.31
C HIS A 14 -0.01 1.76 -5.86
N SER A 15 0.27 0.86 -6.79
CA SER A 15 0.83 -0.46 -6.48
C SER A 15 2.36 -0.43 -6.43
N LEU A 16 2.92 -0.95 -5.34
CA LEU A 16 4.35 -1.11 -5.13
C LEU A 16 4.60 -2.57 -4.77
N LEU A 17 4.41 -3.47 -5.76
CA LEU A 17 4.30 -4.91 -5.51
C LEU A 17 5.39 -5.75 -6.16
N ARG A 18 6.24 -5.16 -7.01
CA ARG A 18 7.28 -5.94 -7.69
C ARG A 18 8.26 -6.48 -6.65
N PRO A 19 8.66 -7.76 -6.76
CA PRO A 19 9.49 -8.39 -5.73
C PRO A 19 10.91 -7.83 -5.65
N GLU A 20 11.40 -7.20 -6.70
CA GLU A 20 12.76 -6.65 -6.71
C GLU A 20 12.86 -5.25 -6.09
N LEU A 21 11.75 -4.63 -5.69
CA LEU A 21 11.78 -3.28 -5.12
C LEU A 21 12.58 -3.25 -3.83
N THR A 22 13.46 -2.24 -3.73
CA THR A 22 14.25 -1.99 -2.51
C THR A 22 13.48 -1.07 -1.56
N ASP A 23 13.98 -0.93 -0.34
CA ASP A 23 13.38 0.01 0.62
C ASP A 23 13.36 1.44 0.06
N GLU A 24 14.42 1.84 -0.66
CA GLU A 24 14.46 3.16 -1.28
C GLU A 24 13.38 3.32 -2.35
N ASP A 25 13.13 2.27 -3.15
CA ASP A 25 12.07 2.28 -4.15
C ASP A 25 10.71 2.46 -3.48
N ILE A 26 10.49 1.82 -2.35
CA ILE A 26 9.24 1.92 -1.59
C ILE A 26 9.07 3.35 -1.06
N ILE A 27 10.12 3.92 -0.50
CA ILE A 27 10.11 5.29 0.01
C ILE A 27 9.74 6.26 -1.11
N GLN A 28 10.41 6.15 -2.27
CA GLN A 28 10.13 7.01 -3.42
C GLN A 28 8.72 6.83 -3.93
N GLY A 29 8.23 5.59 -4.01
CA GLY A 29 6.87 5.30 -4.44
C GLY A 29 5.83 5.91 -3.51
N CYS A 30 6.06 5.85 -2.22
CA CYS A 30 5.17 6.47 -1.22
C CYS A 30 5.20 7.99 -1.32
N GLU A 31 6.37 8.59 -1.56
CA GLU A 31 6.48 10.04 -1.75
C GLU A 31 5.71 10.50 -2.99
N ILE A 32 5.76 9.75 -4.08
CA ILE A 32 4.99 10.02 -5.28
C ILE A 32 3.49 9.96 -4.98
N ALA A 33 3.05 8.91 -4.29
CA ALA A 33 1.66 8.74 -3.89
C ALA A 33 1.17 9.93 -3.06
N LYS A 34 1.99 10.36 -2.12
CA LYS A 34 1.69 11.49 -1.25
C LYS A 34 1.60 12.79 -2.03
N LYS A 35 2.54 13.00 -2.97
CA LYS A 35 2.57 14.21 -3.81
C LYS A 35 1.30 14.37 -4.63
N TYR A 36 0.81 13.28 -5.22
CA TYR A 36 -0.37 13.32 -6.07
C TYR A 36 -1.66 13.03 -5.30
N ASN A 37 -1.55 12.72 -4.02
CA ASN A 37 -2.69 12.47 -3.13
C ASN A 37 -3.63 11.40 -3.71
N VAL A 38 -3.05 10.25 -4.07
CA VAL A 38 -3.82 9.12 -4.57
C VAL A 38 -4.68 8.49 -3.45
N ALA A 39 -5.56 7.54 -3.78
CA ALA A 39 -6.44 6.91 -2.79
C ALA A 39 -5.64 6.09 -1.78
N SER A 40 -4.74 5.25 -2.26
CA SER A 40 -3.94 4.37 -1.40
C SER A 40 -2.62 3.99 -2.03
N VAL A 41 -1.71 3.51 -1.20
CA VAL A 41 -0.55 2.72 -1.64
C VAL A 41 -0.88 1.27 -1.29
N CYS A 42 -0.78 0.39 -2.29
CA CYS A 42 -0.92 -1.04 -2.07
C CYS A 42 0.48 -1.66 -2.11
N CYS A 43 0.96 -2.17 -0.99
CA CYS A 43 2.33 -2.63 -0.87
C CYS A 43 2.43 -4.08 -0.38
N ARG A 44 3.66 -4.59 -0.42
CA ARG A 44 3.95 -5.92 0.13
C ARG A 44 3.80 -5.87 1.65
N PRO A 45 3.38 -6.96 2.30
CA PRO A 45 3.23 -6.96 3.76
C PRO A 45 4.49 -6.50 4.50
N SER A 46 5.67 -6.84 3.98
CA SER A 46 6.94 -6.44 4.59
C SER A 46 7.21 -4.94 4.55
N ASP A 47 6.48 -4.18 3.74
CA ASP A 47 6.71 -2.75 3.54
C ASP A 47 5.65 -1.87 4.20
N VAL A 48 4.67 -2.45 4.87
CA VAL A 48 3.56 -1.70 5.48
C VAL A 48 4.07 -0.67 6.47
N SER A 49 5.01 -1.04 7.33
CA SER A 49 5.54 -0.12 8.35
C SER A 49 6.25 1.07 7.73
N ILE A 50 7.00 0.87 6.64
CA ILE A 50 7.67 1.95 5.91
C ILE A 50 6.62 2.89 5.31
N ALA A 51 5.63 2.31 4.61
CA ALA A 51 4.57 3.08 3.97
C ALA A 51 3.78 3.89 5.01
N LYS A 52 3.43 3.26 6.12
CA LYS A 52 2.72 3.91 7.22
C LYS A 52 3.46 5.14 7.71
N LYS A 53 4.77 5.02 7.89
CA LYS A 53 5.62 6.11 8.39
C LYS A 53 5.63 7.28 7.40
N ILE A 54 5.82 7.00 6.11
CA ILE A 54 5.92 8.04 5.07
C ILE A 54 4.57 8.73 4.85
N LEU A 55 3.48 7.96 4.83
CA LEU A 55 2.16 8.48 4.50
C LEU A 55 1.43 9.07 5.70
N GLN A 56 2.01 8.99 6.88
CA GLN A 56 1.41 9.54 8.10
C GLN A 56 1.16 11.04 7.93
N GLY A 57 -0.04 11.49 8.32
CA GLY A 57 -0.42 12.89 8.17
C GLY A 57 -0.98 13.25 6.79
N SER A 58 -1.01 12.30 5.85
CA SER A 58 -1.64 12.48 4.54
C SER A 58 -2.98 11.76 4.50
N ASP A 59 -3.76 12.00 3.43
CA ASP A 59 -5.02 11.31 3.19
C ASP A 59 -4.83 9.99 2.44
N VAL A 60 -3.60 9.64 2.10
CA VAL A 60 -3.30 8.41 1.36
C VAL A 60 -3.29 7.23 2.33
N LYS A 61 -4.10 6.23 2.04
CA LYS A 61 -4.23 5.06 2.89
C LYS A 61 -3.16 4.03 2.58
N VAL A 62 -2.81 3.24 3.59
CA VAL A 62 -1.89 2.12 3.41
C VAL A 62 -2.69 0.84 3.27
N GLY A 63 -2.54 0.18 2.12
CA GLY A 63 -3.12 -1.13 1.86
C GLY A 63 -2.02 -2.16 1.67
N ALA A 64 -2.33 -3.41 1.90
CA ALA A 64 -1.40 -4.50 1.73
C ALA A 64 -2.05 -5.67 1.01
N VAL A 65 -1.22 -6.44 0.31
CA VAL A 65 -1.66 -7.71 -0.25
C VAL A 65 -1.43 -8.82 0.78
N ILE A 66 -2.28 -9.83 0.76
CA ILE A 66 -2.19 -10.98 1.67
C ILE A 66 -2.26 -12.25 0.84
N GLY A 67 -1.29 -13.15 1.03
CA GLY A 67 -1.20 -14.39 0.25
C GLY A 67 -0.96 -14.14 -1.24
N PHE A 68 -0.37 -13.04 -1.56
CA PHE A 68 -0.22 -12.54 -2.92
C PHE A 68 1.00 -13.16 -3.61
N PRO A 69 0.91 -13.45 -4.92
CA PRO A 69 -0.27 -13.22 -5.78
C PRO A 69 -1.20 -14.42 -5.88
N HIS A 70 -0.79 -15.60 -5.44
CA HIS A 70 -1.52 -16.82 -5.72
C HIS A 70 -2.73 -17.06 -4.82
N GLY A 71 -2.65 -16.63 -3.57
CA GLY A 71 -3.71 -16.86 -2.59
C GLY A 71 -3.84 -18.31 -2.15
N SER A 72 -2.90 -19.15 -2.55
CA SER A 72 -2.97 -20.61 -2.33
C SER A 72 -2.29 -21.06 -1.04
N HIS A 73 -1.84 -20.11 -0.24
CA HIS A 73 -1.27 -20.40 1.07
C HIS A 73 -2.34 -20.97 2.01
N LYS A 74 -1.89 -21.71 3.01
CA LYS A 74 -2.79 -22.24 4.02
C LYS A 74 -3.55 -21.10 4.68
N THR A 75 -4.82 -21.31 5.01
CA THR A 75 -5.69 -20.29 5.60
C THR A 75 -5.08 -19.63 6.82
N GLU A 76 -4.52 -20.44 7.73
CA GLU A 76 -3.90 -19.92 8.96
C GLU A 76 -2.71 -19.01 8.65
N THR A 77 -1.95 -19.32 7.62
CA THR A 77 -0.81 -18.48 7.19
C THR A 77 -1.30 -17.12 6.70
N LYS A 78 -2.38 -17.11 5.92
CA LYS A 78 -2.94 -15.86 5.40
C LYS A 78 -3.53 -15.02 6.53
N ILE A 79 -4.19 -15.64 7.49
CA ILE A 79 -4.72 -14.94 8.66
C ILE A 79 -3.60 -14.29 9.45
N PHE A 80 -2.51 -15.02 9.70
CA PHE A 80 -1.36 -14.48 10.41
C PHE A 80 -0.75 -13.28 9.69
N GLU A 81 -0.58 -13.41 8.37
CA GLU A 81 -0.04 -12.30 7.56
C GLU A 81 -0.95 -11.07 7.63
N ALA A 82 -2.27 -11.27 7.55
CA ALA A 82 -3.23 -10.17 7.64
C ALA A 82 -3.15 -9.49 9.01
N GLU A 83 -3.05 -10.25 10.08
CA GLU A 83 -2.92 -9.70 11.44
C GLU A 83 -1.66 -8.86 11.57
N GLN A 84 -0.53 -9.34 11.04
CA GLN A 84 0.73 -8.61 11.07
C GLN A 84 0.64 -7.30 10.27
N ALA A 85 0.03 -7.35 9.08
CA ALA A 85 -0.14 -6.16 8.25
C ALA A 85 -0.99 -5.11 8.96
N ILE A 86 -2.07 -5.51 9.61
CA ILE A 86 -2.92 -4.60 10.38
C ILE A 86 -2.15 -3.98 11.54
N GLN A 87 -1.38 -4.78 12.27
CA GLN A 87 -0.55 -4.28 13.38
C GLN A 87 0.47 -3.26 12.90
N ASP A 88 1.03 -3.47 11.70
CA ASP A 88 2.02 -2.56 11.11
C ASP A 88 1.38 -1.28 10.56
N GLY A 89 0.06 -1.23 10.44
CA GLY A 89 -0.64 0.00 10.08
C GLY A 89 -1.48 -0.04 8.81
N ALA A 90 -1.64 -1.21 8.18
CA ALA A 90 -2.50 -1.33 7.02
C ALA A 90 -3.97 -1.14 7.41
N VAL A 91 -4.71 -0.41 6.57
CA VAL A 91 -6.14 -0.16 6.77
C VAL A 91 -6.99 -0.72 5.62
N GLU A 92 -6.32 -1.21 4.57
CA GLU A 92 -6.96 -1.90 3.44
C GLU A 92 -6.17 -3.16 3.08
#